data_d947a23c53b2955df7ca8bc7870b5977
#
_entry.id   d947a23c53b2955df7ca8bc7870b5977
#
_cell.length_a   1.000
_cell.length_b   1.000
_cell.length_c   1.000
_cell.angle_alpha   90.00
_cell.angle_beta   90.00
_cell.angle_gamma   90.00
#
_symmetry.space_group_name_H-M   'P 1'
#
loop_
_entity.id
_entity.type
_entity.pdbx_description
1 polymer ?
#
loop_
_entity_poly.entity_id
_entity_poly.type
_entity_poly.pdbx_seq_one_letter_code
_entity_poly.pdbx_strand_id
1 'polypeptide(L)'
;MILDENREFSRIKYTAVPTGQELNSFILAMYNVAGPGQKINESIIERIKKIDKKLDLKIGISLDCHRCAETVQSCQRIVVENKNISLEVIDVFSHKGFKIKYDLVNVPAIIINDSKMFFGQLSIEEVVDILETL
;
A
#
# COMPACT_ATOMS: atom_id res chain seq x y z
N MET A 1 -5.93 11.58 -2.63
CA MET A 1 -4.48 11.74 -2.94
C MET A 1 -3.78 12.36 -1.74
N ILE A 2 -2.66 11.79 -1.35
CA ILE A 2 -1.83 12.33 -0.27
C ILE A 2 -0.67 13.10 -0.90
N LEU A 3 -0.46 14.34 -0.43
CA LEU A 3 0.63 15.20 -0.89
C LEU A 3 1.74 15.24 0.17
N ASP A 4 2.98 15.36 -0.27
CA ASP A 4 4.11 15.56 0.62
C ASP A 4 4.19 17.01 1.14
N GLU A 5 5.23 17.32 1.91
CA GLU A 5 5.44 18.65 2.49
C GLU A 5 5.63 19.76 1.43
N ASN A 6 6.01 19.40 0.21
CA ASN A 6 6.20 20.31 -0.93
C ASN A 6 4.95 20.37 -1.83
N ARG A 7 3.83 19.80 -1.39
CA ARG A 7 2.58 19.68 -2.12
C ARG A 7 2.69 18.85 -3.40
N GLU A 8 3.70 18.00 -3.49
CA GLU A 8 3.85 17.05 -4.59
C GLU A 8 3.15 15.74 -4.26
N PHE A 9 2.70 15.01 -5.28
CA PHE A 9 2.05 13.73 -5.08
C PHE A 9 3.01 12.74 -4.41
N SER A 10 2.62 12.23 -3.24
CA SER A 10 3.40 11.28 -2.46
C SER A 10 3.40 9.86 -3.04
N ARG A 11 2.66 9.62 -4.12
CA ARG A 11 2.43 8.32 -4.76
C ARG A 11 1.52 7.40 -3.93
N ILE A 12 0.84 7.95 -2.92
CA ILE A 12 -0.17 7.24 -2.14
C ILE A 12 -1.53 7.87 -2.42
N LYS A 13 -2.47 7.06 -2.88
CA LYS A 13 -3.83 7.48 -3.19
C LYS A 13 -4.83 6.61 -2.45
N TYR A 14 -5.86 7.23 -1.89
CA TYR A 14 -6.99 6.52 -1.30
C TYR A 14 -8.22 6.69 -2.19
N THR A 15 -8.76 5.57 -2.63
CA THR A 15 -10.07 5.50 -3.29
C THR A 15 -11.03 4.79 -2.32
N ALA A 16 -11.14 5.39 -1.14
CA ALA A 16 -11.94 4.92 -0.02
C ALA A 16 -12.09 6.06 0.97
N VAL A 17 -13.13 6.03 1.79
CA VAL A 17 -13.25 6.91 2.95
C VAL A 17 -12.50 6.23 4.10
N PRO A 18 -11.40 6.82 4.61
CA PRO A 18 -10.57 6.16 5.62
C PRO A 18 -11.24 6.22 7.01
N THR A 19 -12.15 5.29 7.26
CA THR A 19 -12.85 5.14 8.53
C THR A 19 -12.53 3.78 9.14
N GLY A 20 -12.95 3.54 10.39
CA GLY A 20 -12.72 2.29 11.08
C GLY A 20 -11.24 1.95 11.16
N GLN A 21 -10.86 0.75 10.74
CA GLN A 21 -9.48 0.28 10.79
C GLN A 21 -8.54 1.09 9.88
N GLU A 22 -9.03 1.64 8.78
CA GLU A 22 -8.22 2.40 7.83
C GLU A 22 -7.94 3.83 8.27
N LEU A 23 -8.63 4.35 9.29
CA LEU A 23 -8.33 5.69 9.80
C LEU A 23 -6.89 5.78 10.33
N ASN A 24 -6.45 4.78 11.10
CA ASN A 24 -5.07 4.74 11.59
C ASN A 24 -4.08 4.61 10.45
N SER A 25 -4.38 3.78 9.44
CA SER A 25 -3.53 3.64 8.26
C SER A 25 -3.37 4.96 7.52
N PHE A 26 -4.45 5.69 7.36
CA PHE A 26 -4.45 7.00 6.71
C PHE A 26 -3.59 8.02 7.49
N ILE A 27 -3.75 8.07 8.82
CA ILE A 27 -2.97 8.96 9.69
C ILE A 27 -1.48 8.59 9.62
N LEU A 28 -1.15 7.30 9.66
CA LEU A 28 0.23 6.84 9.55
C LEU A 28 0.83 7.16 8.18
N ALA A 29 0.03 7.10 7.12
CA ALA A 29 0.49 7.49 5.78
C ALA A 29 0.93 8.94 5.76
N MET A 30 0.15 9.84 6.35
CA MET A 30 0.50 11.25 6.45
C MET A 30 1.78 11.44 7.27
N TYR A 31 1.93 10.74 8.39
CA TYR A 31 3.13 10.78 9.22
C TYR A 31 4.36 10.30 8.46
N ASN A 32 4.25 9.20 7.72
CA ASN A 32 5.36 8.65 6.96
C ASN A 32 5.77 9.55 5.79
N VAL A 33 4.81 10.20 5.14
CA VAL A 33 5.07 11.11 4.01
C VAL A 33 5.74 12.40 4.48
N ALA A 34 5.24 13.00 5.56
CA ALA A 34 5.79 14.25 6.09
C ALA A 34 7.10 14.03 6.86
N GLY A 35 7.34 12.79 7.34
CA GLY A 35 8.51 12.46 8.12
C GLY A 35 8.48 12.94 9.56
N PRO A 36 9.29 12.31 10.46
CA PRO A 36 10.41 11.40 10.18
C PRO A 36 10.01 9.98 9.74
N GLY A 37 8.72 9.64 9.80
CA GLY A 37 8.21 8.34 9.41
C GLY A 37 8.38 7.26 10.48
N GLN A 38 7.72 6.14 10.29
CA GLN A 38 7.83 4.98 11.16
C GLN A 38 9.23 4.37 11.02
N LYS A 39 9.81 3.97 12.14
CA LYS A 39 11.10 3.30 12.15
C LYS A 39 10.92 1.85 11.70
N ILE A 40 11.74 1.44 10.74
CA ILE A 40 11.83 0.05 10.31
C ILE A 40 13.31 -0.35 10.26
N ASN A 41 13.58 -1.65 10.17
CA ASN A 41 14.93 -2.16 10.11
C ASN A 41 15.68 -1.58 8.90
N GLU A 42 16.91 -1.10 9.12
CA GLU A 42 17.72 -0.50 8.05
C GLU A 42 17.99 -1.46 6.89
N SER A 43 18.14 -2.76 7.17
CA SER A 43 18.32 -3.75 6.11
C SER A 43 17.11 -3.83 5.18
N ILE A 44 15.90 -3.68 5.73
CA ILE A 44 14.67 -3.63 4.96
C ILE A 44 14.63 -2.36 4.09
N ILE A 45 15.01 -1.21 4.66
CA ILE A 45 15.08 0.04 3.92
C ILE A 45 16.03 -0.08 2.74
N GLU A 46 17.21 -0.67 2.95
CA GLU A 46 18.18 -0.88 1.88
C GLU A 46 17.62 -1.77 0.76
N ARG A 47 16.93 -2.84 1.12
CA ARG A 47 16.29 -3.73 0.14
C ARG A 47 15.24 -2.97 -0.66
N ILE A 48 14.42 -2.15 -0.02
CA ILE A 48 13.41 -1.33 -0.68
C ILE A 48 14.07 -0.37 -1.68
N LYS A 49 15.12 0.31 -1.27
CA LYS A 49 15.83 1.29 -2.12
C LYS A 49 16.52 0.68 -3.32
N LYS A 50 16.84 -0.61 -3.27
CA LYS A 50 17.46 -1.33 -4.39
C LYS A 50 16.47 -1.72 -5.48
N ILE A 51 15.18 -1.63 -5.24
CA ILE A 51 14.17 -1.92 -6.25
C ILE A 51 14.19 -0.81 -7.29
N ASP A 52 14.58 -1.12 -8.51
CA ASP A 52 14.75 -0.16 -9.60
C ASP A 52 13.63 -0.21 -10.64
N LYS A 53 12.67 -1.10 -10.46
CA LYS A 53 11.52 -1.25 -11.35
C LYS A 53 10.38 -0.34 -10.93
N LYS A 54 9.63 0.17 -11.91
CA LYS A 54 8.38 0.87 -11.63
C LYS A 54 7.32 -0.14 -11.24
N LEU A 55 6.80 0.01 -10.03
CA LEU A 55 5.78 -0.88 -9.48
C LEU A 55 4.55 -0.07 -9.07
N ASP A 56 3.41 -0.41 -9.64
CA ASP A 56 2.14 0.21 -9.34
C ASP A 56 1.32 -0.78 -8.51
N LEU A 57 1.15 -0.47 -7.23
CA LEU A 57 0.44 -1.32 -6.28
C LEU A 57 -0.98 -0.82 -6.08
N LYS A 58 -1.94 -1.74 -6.17
CA LYS A 58 -3.32 -1.48 -5.75
C LYS A 58 -3.68 -2.47 -4.67
N ILE A 59 -4.29 -1.99 -3.59
CA ILE A 59 -4.76 -2.86 -2.53
C ILE A 59 -6.27 -2.76 -2.44
N GLY A 60 -6.95 -3.90 -2.66
CA GLY A 60 -8.37 -4.02 -2.39
C GLY A 60 -8.60 -4.31 -0.92
N ILE A 61 -9.42 -3.53 -0.26
CA ILE A 61 -9.70 -3.63 1.17
C ILE A 61 -11.19 -3.63 1.46
N SER A 62 -11.52 -4.05 2.69
CA SER A 62 -12.78 -3.77 3.36
C SER A 62 -12.49 -2.88 4.57
N LEU A 63 -13.31 -1.87 4.82
CA LEU A 63 -13.11 -0.94 5.94
C LEU A 63 -13.21 -1.63 7.32
N ASP A 64 -13.84 -2.79 7.39
CA ASP A 64 -13.97 -3.57 8.63
C ASP A 64 -12.87 -4.61 8.83
N CYS A 65 -11.87 -4.64 7.98
CA CYS A 65 -10.86 -5.69 7.96
C CYS A 65 -9.57 -5.26 8.66
N HIS A 66 -9.26 -5.88 9.80
CA HIS A 66 -8.00 -5.62 10.54
C HIS A 66 -6.77 -6.01 9.72
N ARG A 67 -6.85 -7.14 9.02
CA ARG A 67 -5.72 -7.65 8.22
C ARG A 67 -5.42 -6.73 7.05
N CYS A 68 -6.44 -6.07 6.51
CA CYS A 68 -6.26 -5.08 5.44
C CYS A 68 -5.41 -3.90 5.92
N ALA A 69 -5.70 -3.38 7.12
CA ALA A 69 -4.98 -2.24 7.67
C ALA A 69 -3.48 -2.51 7.81
N GLU A 70 -3.09 -3.68 8.29
CA GLU A 70 -1.67 -4.04 8.43
C GLU A 70 -0.97 -4.12 7.07
N THR A 71 -1.61 -4.73 6.08
CA THR A 71 -1.05 -4.82 4.73
C THR A 71 -0.92 -3.43 4.10
N VAL A 72 -1.93 -2.59 4.26
CA VAL A 72 -1.91 -1.20 3.78
C VAL A 72 -0.74 -0.44 4.39
N GLN A 73 -0.55 -0.54 5.70
CA GLN A 73 0.53 0.14 6.41
C GLN A 73 1.91 -0.33 5.93
N SER A 74 2.07 -1.63 5.71
CA SER A 74 3.32 -2.19 5.16
C SER A 74 3.65 -1.58 3.80
N CYS A 75 2.67 -1.54 2.91
CA CYS A 75 2.87 -1.00 1.55
C CYS A 75 3.11 0.51 1.56
N GLN A 76 2.41 1.26 2.41
CA GLN A 76 2.63 2.70 2.54
C GLN A 76 4.06 3.02 2.97
N ARG A 77 4.59 2.27 3.91
CA ARG A 77 5.95 2.49 4.39
C ARG A 77 6.98 2.22 3.30
N ILE A 78 6.74 1.20 2.48
CA ILE A 78 7.59 0.87 1.33
C ILE A 78 7.58 2.00 0.30
N VAL A 79 6.40 2.51 -0.04
CA VAL A 79 6.25 3.56 -1.06
C VAL A 79 7.01 4.83 -0.69
N VAL A 80 7.00 5.20 0.59
CA VAL A 80 7.72 6.38 1.07
C VAL A 80 9.23 6.25 0.85
N GLU A 81 9.77 5.05 0.91
CA GLU A 81 11.21 4.81 0.77
C GLU A 81 11.68 4.65 -0.68
N ASN A 82 10.78 4.46 -1.64
CA ASN A 82 11.17 4.23 -3.03
C ASN A 82 10.27 4.97 -4.02
N LYS A 83 10.86 5.89 -4.77
CA LYS A 83 10.15 6.75 -5.73
C LYS A 83 9.57 5.99 -6.93
N ASN A 84 10.02 4.77 -7.18
CA ASN A 84 9.53 3.96 -8.30
C ASN A 84 8.24 3.21 -7.97
N ILE A 85 7.79 3.26 -6.72
CA ILE A 85 6.64 2.51 -6.24
C ILE A 85 5.49 3.47 -5.92
N SER A 86 4.31 3.16 -6.43
CA SER A 86 3.07 3.90 -6.12
C SER A 86 2.03 2.97 -5.52
N LEU A 87 1.08 3.52 -4.79
CA LEU A 87 0.05 2.76 -4.09
C LEU A 87 -1.31 3.44 -4.22
N GLU A 88 -2.32 2.64 -4.52
CA GLU A 88 -3.72 3.05 -4.39
C GLU A 88 -4.46 2.07 -3.48
N VAL A 89 -5.14 2.61 -2.47
CA VAL A 89 -5.96 1.82 -1.55
C VAL A 89 -7.42 1.97 -1.98
N ILE A 90 -8.07 0.86 -2.29
CA ILE A 90 -9.41 0.84 -2.89
C ILE A 90 -10.37 0.02 -2.02
N ASP A 91 -11.49 0.65 -1.61
CA ASP A 91 -12.57 -0.05 -0.92
C ASP A 91 -13.38 -0.85 -1.94
N VAL A 92 -13.33 -2.18 -1.84
CA VAL A 92 -13.99 -3.08 -2.80
C VAL A 92 -15.51 -3.03 -2.71
N PHE A 93 -16.07 -2.63 -1.57
CA PHE A 93 -17.53 -2.52 -1.42
C PHE A 93 -18.09 -1.28 -2.11
N SER A 94 -17.33 -0.18 -2.10
CA SER A 94 -17.72 1.06 -2.79
C SER A 94 -17.36 1.06 -4.27
N HIS A 95 -16.42 0.19 -4.68
CA HIS A 95 -15.90 0.13 -6.05
C HIS A 95 -16.03 -1.29 -6.59
N LYS A 96 -17.28 -1.72 -6.81
CA LYS A 96 -17.59 -3.08 -7.26
C LYS A 96 -16.97 -3.43 -8.61
N GLY A 97 -16.79 -2.46 -9.49
CA GLY A 97 -16.12 -2.66 -10.77
C GLY A 97 -14.68 -3.15 -10.62
N PHE A 98 -13.96 -2.62 -9.64
CA PHE A 98 -12.61 -3.06 -9.32
C PHE A 98 -12.61 -4.52 -8.84
N LYS A 99 -13.54 -4.87 -7.95
CA LYS A 99 -13.69 -6.23 -7.45
C LYS A 99 -13.96 -7.23 -8.57
N ILE A 100 -14.83 -6.86 -9.50
CA ILE A 100 -15.20 -7.71 -10.64
C ILE A 100 -14.03 -7.84 -11.62
N LYS A 101 -13.37 -6.74 -11.94
CA LYS A 101 -12.26 -6.71 -12.91
C LYS A 101 -11.14 -7.70 -12.54
N TYR A 102 -10.82 -7.80 -11.24
CA TYR A 102 -9.74 -8.65 -10.76
C TYR A 102 -10.22 -9.92 -10.08
N ASP A 103 -11.53 -10.20 -10.10
CA ASP A 103 -12.14 -11.39 -9.49
C ASP A 103 -11.70 -11.57 -8.03
N LEU A 104 -11.82 -10.52 -7.23
CA LEU A 104 -11.37 -10.52 -5.85
C LEU A 104 -12.34 -11.27 -4.94
N VAL A 105 -11.90 -12.39 -4.39
CA VAL A 105 -12.70 -13.23 -3.49
C VAL A 105 -12.36 -12.98 -2.02
N ASN A 106 -11.17 -12.46 -1.74
CA ASN A 106 -10.70 -12.18 -0.39
C ASN A 106 -10.02 -10.82 -0.33
N VAL A 107 -9.98 -10.24 0.87
CA VAL A 107 -9.24 -9.03 1.17
C VAL A 107 -8.35 -9.28 2.39
N PRO A 108 -7.18 -8.65 2.50
CA PRO A 108 -6.60 -7.70 1.54
C PRO A 108 -6.11 -8.42 0.28
N ALA A 109 -6.17 -7.72 -0.85
CA ALA A 109 -5.66 -8.22 -2.12
C ALA A 109 -4.70 -7.17 -2.69
N ILE A 110 -3.45 -7.57 -2.95
CA ILE A 110 -2.45 -6.70 -3.58
C ILE A 110 -2.38 -7.05 -5.05
N ILE A 111 -2.52 -6.04 -5.90
CA ILE A 111 -2.41 -6.18 -7.35
C ILE A 111 -1.22 -5.34 -7.80
N ILE A 112 -0.27 -5.98 -8.47
CA ILE A 112 0.97 -5.34 -8.90
C ILE A 112 0.99 -5.24 -10.42
N ASN A 113 1.09 -4.00 -10.93
CA ASN A 113 1.15 -3.70 -12.36
C ASN A 113 0.00 -4.34 -13.16
N ASP A 114 -1.19 -4.38 -12.56
CA ASP A 114 -2.42 -4.95 -13.16
C ASP A 114 -2.35 -6.42 -13.55
N SER A 115 -1.30 -7.14 -13.16
CA SER A 115 -1.11 -8.52 -13.62
C SER A 115 -0.91 -9.55 -12.51
N LYS A 116 -0.20 -9.22 -11.46
CA LYS A 116 0.09 -10.17 -10.37
C LYS A 116 -0.74 -9.85 -9.15
N MET A 117 -1.34 -10.88 -8.55
CA MET A 117 -2.21 -10.73 -7.39
C MET A 117 -1.74 -11.60 -6.24
N PHE A 118 -1.79 -11.04 -5.04
CA PHE A 118 -1.46 -11.72 -3.79
C PHE A 118 -2.54 -11.43 -2.76
N PHE A 119 -2.92 -12.42 -1.98
CA PHE A 119 -4.00 -12.31 -1.00
C PHE A 119 -3.48 -12.54 0.41
N GLY A 120 -4.15 -11.95 1.38
CA GLY A 120 -3.90 -12.17 2.79
C GLY A 120 -3.08 -11.09 3.45
N GLN A 121 -2.96 -11.22 4.77
CA GLN A 121 -2.19 -10.30 5.59
C GLN A 121 -0.69 -10.48 5.33
N LEU A 122 -0.01 -9.41 4.97
CA LEU A 122 1.42 -9.43 4.67
C LEU A 122 2.16 -8.41 5.52
N SER A 123 3.28 -8.84 6.10
CA SER A 123 4.22 -7.96 6.78
C SER A 123 5.04 -7.18 5.76
N ILE A 124 5.74 -6.14 6.21
CA ILE A 124 6.62 -5.36 5.34
C ILE A 124 7.70 -6.23 4.70
N GLU A 125 8.27 -7.18 5.45
CA GLU A 125 9.28 -8.11 4.93
C GLU A 125 8.72 -9.01 3.84
N GLU A 126 7.52 -9.55 4.06
CA GLU A 126 6.86 -10.41 3.07
C GLU A 126 6.54 -9.64 1.78
N VAL A 127 6.09 -8.39 1.90
CA VAL A 127 5.83 -7.55 0.72
C VAL A 127 7.14 -7.27 -0.03
N VAL A 128 8.21 -6.95 0.69
CA VAL A 128 9.53 -6.71 0.07
C VAL A 128 10.02 -7.96 -0.65
N ASP A 129 9.87 -9.14 -0.04
CA ASP A 129 10.24 -10.42 -0.67
C ASP A 129 9.52 -10.60 -2.01
N ILE A 130 8.22 -10.29 -2.04
CA ILE A 130 7.43 -10.37 -3.27
C ILE A 130 7.95 -9.38 -4.32
N LEU A 131 8.19 -8.14 -3.94
CA LEU A 131 8.63 -7.10 -4.88
C LEU A 131 10.00 -7.38 -5.46
N GLU A 132 10.88 -8.01 -4.70
CA GLU A 132 12.23 -8.38 -5.17
C GLU A 132 12.20 -9.46 -6.24
N THR A 133 11.17 -10.31 -6.26
CA THR A 133 11.06 -11.42 -7.24
C THR A 133 10.46 -11.01 -8.56
N LEU A 134 10.02 -9.78 -8.71
CA LEU A 134 9.31 -9.30 -9.92
C LEU A 134 10.27 -8.86 -11.02
#